data_48c80f8ea639fd09f056ca7e61e4f10e
#
_entry.id   48c80f8ea639fd09f056ca7e61e4f10e
#
_cell.length_a   1.000
_cell.length_b   1.000
_cell.length_c   1.000
_cell.angle_alpha   90.00
_cell.angle_beta   90.00
_cell.angle_gamma   90.00
#
_symmetry.space_group_name_H-M   'P 1'
#
loop_
_entity.id
_entity.type
_entity.pdbx_description
1 polymer ?
#
loop_
_entity_poly.entity_id
_entity_poly.type
_entity_poly.pdbx_seq_one_letter_code
_entity_poly.pdbx_strand_id
1 'polypeptide(L)'
;MTNKALVVVDMLYDFIDGSLACLNSEEAVRRTLEFIDSQTKEQGGEDHEILDMFPILFIRDHHPADHSSFKEQGGIWPAHCVAGTHGGDIHEDLLPYVSEELTFDKGCNKSVEQYSGYEGVNCAGQPMGEVLELLDTTDVYVCGIATEYCVRNTCEDLLKAGFKVHLLKDCIAYVDHDGHLKALEEMAQEGISIE
;
A
#
# COMPACT_ATOMS: atom_id res chain seq x y z
N MET A 1 8.88 3.44 23.66
CA MET A 1 8.07 2.42 22.94
C MET A 1 8.11 2.81 21.48
N THR A 2 8.38 1.90 20.57
CA THR A 2 8.29 2.15 19.12
C THR A 2 6.83 2.11 18.73
N ASN A 3 6.31 3.22 18.20
CA ASN A 3 4.94 3.27 17.68
C ASN A 3 4.98 2.78 16.23
N LYS A 4 4.36 1.64 15.98
CA LYS A 4 4.37 0.95 14.68
C LYS A 4 3.08 1.24 13.91
N ALA A 5 3.16 1.26 12.59
CA ALA A 5 2.00 1.22 11.70
C ALA A 5 2.28 0.28 10.51
N LEU A 6 1.23 -0.33 9.95
CA LEU A 6 1.29 -1.06 8.68
C LEU A 6 0.67 -0.21 7.58
N VAL A 7 1.35 -0.08 6.46
CA VAL A 7 0.83 0.53 5.25
C VAL A 7 0.67 -0.56 4.19
N VAL A 8 -0.57 -0.81 3.79
CA VAL A 8 -0.97 -1.76 2.76
C VAL A 8 -1.19 -0.99 1.46
N VAL A 9 -0.32 -1.19 0.48
CA VAL A 9 -0.32 -0.42 -0.77
C VAL A 9 -1.06 -1.20 -1.85
N ASP A 10 -2.14 -0.62 -2.37
CA ASP A 10 -2.81 -1.01 -3.62
C ASP A 10 -3.14 -2.51 -3.76
N MET A 11 -3.56 -3.19 -2.70
CA MET A 11 -4.07 -4.56 -2.80
C MET A 11 -5.51 -4.56 -3.34
N LEU A 12 -5.64 -4.16 -4.62
CA LEU A 12 -6.88 -3.94 -5.35
C LEU A 12 -7.09 -5.02 -6.41
N TYR A 13 -8.34 -5.30 -6.77
CA TYR A 13 -8.68 -6.37 -7.71
C TYR A 13 -7.99 -6.22 -9.07
N ASP A 14 -7.86 -5.01 -9.63
CA ASP A 14 -7.18 -4.85 -10.91
C ASP A 14 -5.71 -5.24 -10.88
N PHE A 15 -5.04 -5.12 -9.73
CA PHE A 15 -3.65 -5.55 -9.54
C PHE A 15 -3.52 -7.02 -9.11
N ILE A 16 -4.61 -7.66 -8.66
CA ILE A 16 -4.59 -9.05 -8.19
C ILE A 16 -4.95 -10.00 -9.33
N ASP A 17 -6.14 -9.85 -9.91
CA ASP A 17 -6.67 -10.72 -10.95
C ASP A 17 -7.34 -9.99 -12.13
N GLY A 18 -7.29 -8.64 -12.12
CA GLY A 18 -7.96 -7.78 -13.09
C GLY A 18 -7.08 -7.28 -14.23
N SER A 19 -7.30 -6.04 -14.65
CA SER A 19 -6.76 -5.47 -15.90
C SER A 19 -5.23 -5.27 -15.91
N LEU A 20 -4.62 -5.18 -14.74
CA LEU A 20 -3.16 -5.03 -14.55
C LEU A 20 -2.65 -6.04 -13.50
N ALA A 21 -3.12 -7.29 -13.59
CA ALA A 21 -2.75 -8.36 -12.65
C ALA A 21 -1.23 -8.53 -12.55
N CYS A 22 -0.74 -8.47 -11.32
CA CYS A 22 0.68 -8.54 -10.99
C CYS A 22 1.09 -9.95 -10.58
N LEU A 23 2.35 -10.28 -10.76
CA LEU A 23 2.92 -11.55 -10.33
C LEU A 23 2.99 -11.61 -8.81
N ASN A 24 2.66 -12.75 -8.22
CA ASN A 24 2.67 -13.02 -6.77
C ASN A 24 1.58 -12.28 -5.95
N SER A 25 0.56 -11.70 -6.58
CA SER A 25 -0.43 -10.85 -5.91
C SER A 25 -1.30 -11.59 -4.88
N GLU A 26 -1.85 -12.76 -5.21
CA GLU A 26 -2.65 -13.56 -4.27
C GLU A 26 -1.82 -14.03 -3.06
N GLU A 27 -0.56 -14.41 -3.31
CA GLU A 27 0.36 -14.80 -2.22
C GLU A 27 0.70 -13.61 -1.32
N ALA A 28 0.88 -12.42 -1.90
CA ALA A 28 1.12 -11.20 -1.14
C ALA A 28 -0.06 -10.86 -0.23
N VAL A 29 -1.30 -10.97 -0.70
CA VAL A 29 -2.51 -10.81 0.14
C VAL A 29 -2.51 -11.84 1.28
N ARG A 30 -2.31 -13.12 0.97
CA ARG A 30 -2.28 -14.19 1.98
C ARG A 30 -1.22 -13.97 3.04
N ARG A 31 0.00 -13.59 2.65
CA ARG A 31 1.10 -13.29 3.57
C ARG A 31 0.85 -12.06 4.41
N THR A 32 0.22 -11.04 3.84
CA THR A 32 -0.19 -9.84 4.59
C THR A 32 -1.18 -10.20 5.70
N LEU A 33 -2.17 -11.05 5.42
CA LEU A 33 -3.10 -11.53 6.45
C LEU A 33 -2.38 -12.34 7.53
N GLU A 34 -1.46 -13.23 7.16
CA GLU A 34 -0.64 -13.97 8.14
C GLU A 34 0.20 -13.04 9.02
N PHE A 35 0.77 -11.98 8.43
CA PHE A 35 1.49 -10.96 9.19
C PHE A 35 0.57 -10.24 10.18
N ILE A 36 -0.59 -9.76 9.75
CA ILE A 36 -1.58 -9.10 10.60
C ILE A 36 -2.00 -10.03 11.75
N ASP A 37 -2.33 -11.28 11.46
CA ASP A 37 -2.71 -12.29 12.46
C ASP A 37 -1.59 -12.58 13.48
N SER A 38 -0.33 -12.54 13.05
CA SER A 38 0.82 -12.74 13.95
C SER A 38 0.94 -11.62 14.97
N GLN A 39 0.69 -10.39 14.55
CA GLN A 39 0.77 -9.21 15.42
C GLN A 39 -0.34 -9.20 16.48
N THR A 40 -1.54 -9.68 16.16
CA THR A 40 -2.64 -9.83 17.12
C THR A 40 -2.30 -10.86 18.21
N LYS A 41 -1.67 -11.97 17.86
CA LYS A 41 -1.30 -13.04 18.81
C LYS A 41 -0.17 -12.63 19.76
N GLU A 42 0.78 -11.81 19.29
CA GLU A 42 1.90 -11.33 20.12
C GLU A 42 1.46 -10.36 21.22
N GLN A 43 0.34 -9.65 21.05
CA GLN A 43 -0.20 -8.71 22.04
C GLN A 43 -1.07 -9.36 23.13
N GLY A 44 -1.25 -10.67 23.09
CA GLY A 44 -1.69 -11.50 24.22
C GLY A 44 -3.18 -11.57 24.47
N GLY A 45 -3.89 -12.49 23.82
CA GLY A 45 -5.14 -13.04 24.34
C GLY A 45 -6.32 -13.03 23.36
N GLU A 46 -7.16 -14.04 23.50
CA GLU A 46 -8.35 -14.32 22.67
C GLU A 46 -9.48 -13.25 22.75
N ASP A 47 -9.32 -12.17 23.53
CA ASP A 47 -10.34 -11.16 23.81
C ASP A 47 -9.93 -9.71 23.48
N HIS A 48 -8.82 -9.49 22.73
CA HIS A 48 -8.45 -8.13 22.31
C HIS A 48 -9.26 -7.71 21.08
N GLU A 49 -10.01 -6.62 21.22
CA GLU A 49 -10.64 -5.93 20.11
C GLU A 49 -9.56 -5.46 19.11
N ILE A 50 -9.91 -5.42 17.81
CA ILE A 50 -9.04 -4.92 16.72
C ILE A 50 -8.41 -3.55 17.04
N LEU A 51 -9.00 -2.79 17.96
CA LEU A 51 -8.55 -1.49 18.45
C LEU A 51 -7.22 -1.50 19.23
N ASP A 52 -6.76 -2.66 19.72
CA ASP A 52 -5.46 -2.78 20.40
C ASP A 52 -4.30 -3.14 19.46
N MET A 53 -4.60 -3.33 18.15
CA MET A 53 -3.58 -3.53 17.12
C MET A 53 -2.92 -2.20 16.73
N PHE A 54 -1.68 -2.27 16.26
CA PHE A 54 -1.07 -1.11 15.62
C PHE A 54 -1.90 -0.68 14.38
N PRO A 55 -1.94 0.62 14.05
CA PRO A 55 -2.76 1.13 12.96
C PRO A 55 -2.42 0.46 11.62
N ILE A 56 -3.45 0.09 10.86
CA ILE A 56 -3.33 -0.42 9.49
C ILE A 56 -3.90 0.63 8.55
N LEU A 57 -3.03 1.19 7.71
CA LEU A 57 -3.38 2.21 6.73
C LEU A 57 -3.43 1.56 5.35
N PHE A 58 -4.49 1.83 4.60
CA PHE A 58 -4.67 1.34 3.24
C PHE A 58 -4.45 2.46 2.22
N ILE A 59 -3.63 2.20 1.22
CA ILE A 59 -3.49 3.07 0.04
C ILE A 59 -4.31 2.45 -1.09
N ARG A 60 -4.98 3.30 -1.85
CA ARG A 60 -5.81 2.89 -2.96
C ARG A 60 -5.61 3.80 -4.17
N ASP A 61 -5.24 3.24 -5.31
CA ASP A 61 -5.38 3.94 -6.58
C ASP A 61 -6.86 4.23 -6.85
N HIS A 62 -7.18 5.48 -7.14
CA HIS A 62 -8.55 5.94 -7.32
C HIS A 62 -8.64 6.83 -8.56
N HIS A 63 -8.44 6.20 -9.73
CA HIS A 63 -8.33 6.92 -10.99
C HIS A 63 -9.68 7.33 -11.59
N PRO A 64 -9.81 8.57 -12.10
CA PRO A 64 -10.91 8.89 -13.01
C PRO A 64 -10.75 8.07 -14.30
N ALA A 65 -11.87 7.78 -14.97
CA ALA A 65 -11.90 6.94 -16.18
C ALA A 65 -11.07 7.46 -17.37
N ASP A 66 -10.72 8.75 -17.36
CA ASP A 66 -9.90 9.42 -18.37
C ASP A 66 -8.50 9.81 -17.84
N HIS A 67 -7.95 9.03 -16.92
CA HIS A 67 -6.63 9.31 -16.33
C HIS A 67 -5.51 9.21 -17.37
N SER A 68 -4.56 10.15 -17.32
CA SER A 68 -3.48 10.30 -18.32
C SER A 68 -2.50 9.12 -18.37
N SER A 69 -2.43 8.28 -17.34
CA SER A 69 -1.60 7.08 -17.33
C SER A 69 -2.13 5.96 -18.24
N PHE A 70 -3.40 6.03 -18.63
CA PHE A 70 -4.04 4.99 -19.44
C PHE A 70 -3.67 5.06 -20.92
N LYS A 71 -3.55 3.92 -21.58
CA LYS A 71 -3.19 3.81 -23.02
C LYS A 71 -4.13 4.59 -23.92
N GLU A 72 -5.43 4.61 -23.59
CA GLU A 72 -6.43 5.38 -24.33
C GLU A 72 -6.22 6.89 -24.24
N GLN A 73 -5.48 7.34 -23.21
CA GLN A 73 -5.12 8.75 -22.99
C GLN A 73 -3.67 9.06 -23.38
N GLY A 74 -2.95 8.07 -23.98
CA GLY A 74 -1.55 8.22 -24.39
C GLY A 74 -0.53 7.79 -23.33
N GLY A 75 -0.97 7.24 -22.22
CA GLY A 75 -0.12 6.65 -21.18
C GLY A 75 0.37 5.24 -21.51
N ILE A 76 0.98 4.59 -20.54
CA ILE A 76 1.60 3.25 -20.73
C ILE A 76 0.77 2.10 -20.16
N TRP A 77 -0.15 2.39 -19.25
CA TRP A 77 -0.91 1.37 -18.53
C TRP A 77 -2.27 1.05 -19.20
N PRO A 78 -2.80 -0.17 -19.10
CA PRO A 78 -4.23 -0.37 -19.35
C PRO A 78 -5.05 0.44 -18.36
N ALA A 79 -6.33 0.70 -18.64
CA ALA A 79 -7.22 1.29 -17.65
C ALA A 79 -7.32 0.34 -16.47
N HIS A 80 -7.07 0.86 -15.25
CA HIS A 80 -7.05 0.10 -14.00
C HIS A 80 -7.50 0.98 -12.83
N CYS A 81 -7.99 0.36 -11.77
CA CYS A 81 -8.40 1.00 -10.52
C CYS A 81 -9.28 2.23 -10.74
N VAL A 82 -10.19 2.13 -11.72
CA VAL A 82 -11.12 3.21 -12.03
C VAL A 82 -12.12 3.38 -10.89
N ALA A 83 -12.25 4.60 -10.40
CA ALA A 83 -13.13 4.95 -9.29
C ALA A 83 -14.55 4.41 -9.48
N GLY A 84 -15.07 3.71 -8.45
CA GLY A 84 -16.41 3.13 -8.46
C GLY A 84 -16.58 1.85 -9.29
N THR A 85 -15.48 1.25 -9.76
CA THR A 85 -15.47 -0.07 -10.39
C THR A 85 -14.91 -1.12 -9.44
N HIS A 86 -15.28 -2.39 -9.63
CA HIS A 86 -14.76 -3.50 -8.85
C HIS A 86 -13.22 -3.59 -8.90
N GLY A 87 -12.60 -3.24 -10.02
CA GLY A 87 -11.14 -3.24 -10.14
C GLY A 87 -10.42 -2.31 -9.16
N GLY A 88 -11.07 -1.22 -8.73
CA GLY A 88 -10.57 -0.28 -7.72
C GLY A 88 -10.94 -0.63 -6.28
N ASP A 89 -11.66 -1.74 -6.03
CA ASP A 89 -12.01 -2.17 -4.68
C ASP A 89 -10.83 -2.91 -4.02
N ILE A 90 -10.70 -2.74 -2.71
CA ILE A 90 -9.75 -3.50 -1.88
C ILE A 90 -10.20 -4.97 -1.84
N HIS A 91 -9.23 -5.89 -1.88
CA HIS A 91 -9.49 -7.33 -1.81
C HIS A 91 -10.35 -7.70 -0.59
N GLU A 92 -11.35 -8.58 -0.79
CA GLU A 92 -12.38 -8.90 0.21
C GLU A 92 -11.84 -9.42 1.54
N ASP A 93 -10.75 -10.20 1.52
CA ASP A 93 -10.15 -10.75 2.74
C ASP A 93 -9.51 -9.69 3.64
N LEU A 94 -9.19 -8.51 3.09
CA LEU A 94 -8.62 -7.39 3.83
C LEU A 94 -9.70 -6.44 4.40
N LEU A 95 -10.93 -6.52 3.91
CA LEU A 95 -12.03 -5.63 4.34
C LEU A 95 -12.29 -5.60 5.86
N PRO A 96 -12.10 -6.69 6.63
CA PRO A 96 -12.25 -6.64 8.09
C PRO A 96 -11.32 -5.66 8.80
N TYR A 97 -10.23 -5.24 8.15
CA TYR A 97 -9.21 -4.35 8.71
C TYR A 97 -9.29 -2.92 8.16
N VAL A 98 -10.18 -2.66 7.22
CA VAL A 98 -10.34 -1.37 6.52
C VAL A 98 -11.20 -0.43 7.33
N SER A 99 -10.74 0.81 7.55
CA SER A 99 -11.57 1.93 7.97
C SER A 99 -11.44 3.11 7.00
N GLU A 100 -12.50 3.90 6.84
CA GLU A 100 -12.49 5.06 5.93
C GLU A 100 -11.47 6.12 6.35
N GLU A 101 -11.26 6.31 7.65
CA GLU A 101 -10.32 7.28 8.22
C GLU A 101 -8.86 6.91 7.95
N LEU A 102 -8.57 5.61 7.80
CA LEU A 102 -7.23 5.06 7.53
C LEU A 102 -7.11 4.50 6.10
N THR A 103 -8.01 4.88 5.21
CA THR A 103 -7.93 4.58 3.76
C THR A 103 -7.63 5.86 3.00
N PHE A 104 -6.59 5.84 2.17
CA PHE A 104 -6.05 7.00 1.48
C PHE A 104 -6.07 6.79 -0.02
N ASP A 105 -6.77 7.66 -0.73
CA ASP A 105 -6.86 7.64 -2.18
C ASP A 105 -5.73 8.43 -2.82
N LYS A 106 -5.08 7.86 -3.84
CA LYS A 106 -4.11 8.52 -4.69
C LYS A 106 -4.50 8.41 -6.16
N GLY A 107 -3.80 9.15 -7.04
CA GLY A 107 -4.08 9.12 -8.48
C GLY A 107 -5.42 9.74 -8.88
N CYS A 108 -6.04 10.53 -8.00
CA CYS A 108 -7.33 11.17 -8.25
C CYS A 108 -7.27 12.31 -9.28
N ASN A 109 -6.08 12.90 -9.51
CA ASN A 109 -5.90 13.94 -10.50
C ASN A 109 -5.58 13.33 -11.87
N LYS A 110 -6.52 13.41 -12.81
CA LYS A 110 -6.41 12.80 -14.13
C LYS A 110 -5.17 13.18 -14.94
N SER A 111 -4.51 14.28 -14.63
CA SER A 111 -3.37 14.81 -15.39
C SER A 111 -2.02 14.54 -14.72
N VAL A 112 -2.00 13.87 -13.57
CA VAL A 112 -0.79 13.65 -12.76
C VAL A 112 -0.68 12.18 -12.37
N GLU A 113 0.43 11.55 -12.77
CA GLU A 113 0.78 10.21 -12.29
C GLU A 113 1.26 10.30 -10.83
N GLN A 114 0.72 9.45 -9.96
CA GLN A 114 1.04 9.44 -8.54
C GLN A 114 1.25 7.99 -8.08
N TYR A 115 2.50 7.56 -7.99
CA TYR A 115 2.81 6.22 -7.48
C TYR A 115 2.84 6.17 -5.95
N SER A 116 3.46 7.18 -5.30
CA SER A 116 3.55 7.21 -3.84
C SER A 116 2.20 7.43 -3.16
N GLY A 117 1.91 6.63 -2.14
CA GLY A 117 0.76 6.81 -1.27
C GLY A 117 0.96 7.84 -0.17
N TYR A 118 2.17 8.39 0.00
CA TYR A 118 2.50 9.30 1.11
C TYR A 118 1.62 10.56 1.15
N GLU A 119 1.32 11.12 -0.02
CA GLU A 119 0.42 12.27 -0.19
C GLU A 119 -1.04 11.87 -0.52
N GLY A 120 -1.35 10.57 -0.48
CA GLY A 120 -2.73 10.09 -0.61
C GLY A 120 -3.60 10.65 0.52
N VAL A 121 -4.86 10.94 0.24
CA VAL A 121 -5.76 11.61 1.18
C VAL A 121 -6.91 10.71 1.60
N ASN A 122 -7.29 10.77 2.88
CA ASN A 122 -8.43 10.04 3.42
C ASN A 122 -9.77 10.80 3.18
N CYS A 123 -10.87 10.23 3.65
CA CYS A 123 -12.22 10.82 3.53
C CYS A 123 -12.35 12.22 4.18
N ALA A 124 -11.46 12.60 5.12
CA ALA A 124 -11.38 13.91 5.72
C ALA A 124 -10.45 14.87 4.96
N GLY A 125 -9.79 14.41 3.88
CA GLY A 125 -8.82 15.19 3.11
C GLY A 125 -7.45 15.33 3.79
N GLN A 126 -7.14 14.48 4.76
CA GLN A 126 -5.85 14.48 5.45
C GLN A 126 -4.86 13.59 4.69
N PRO A 127 -3.64 14.06 4.39
CA PRO A 127 -2.57 13.24 3.82
C PRO A 127 -2.14 12.10 4.77
N MET A 128 -1.76 10.95 4.23
CA MET A 128 -1.30 9.80 5.02
C MET A 128 -0.11 10.17 5.92
N GLY A 129 0.84 10.94 5.40
CA GLY A 129 1.99 11.38 6.18
C GLY A 129 1.61 12.14 7.44
N GLU A 130 0.64 13.07 7.36
CA GLU A 130 0.12 13.80 8.53
C GLU A 130 -0.57 12.86 9.53
N VAL A 131 -1.31 11.87 9.05
CA VAL A 131 -1.99 10.89 9.94
C VAL A 131 -0.97 10.03 10.68
N LEU A 132 0.10 9.58 10.00
CA LEU A 132 1.20 8.85 10.66
C LEU A 132 1.89 9.69 11.74
N GLU A 133 2.10 10.99 11.50
CA GLU A 133 2.63 11.92 12.50
C GLU A 133 1.68 12.10 13.70
N LEU A 134 0.39 12.25 13.44
CA LEU A 134 -0.64 12.35 14.50
C LEU A 134 -0.75 11.11 15.37
N LEU A 135 -0.41 9.94 14.81
CA LEU A 135 -0.34 8.67 15.51
C LEU A 135 1.00 8.47 16.26
N ASP A 136 1.87 9.48 16.27
CA ASP A 136 3.23 9.38 16.82
C ASP A 136 4.03 8.18 16.27
N THR A 137 3.76 7.77 15.01
CA THR A 137 4.40 6.63 14.37
C THR A 137 5.90 6.87 14.19
N THR A 138 6.72 5.88 14.46
CA THR A 138 8.18 5.92 14.26
C THR A 138 8.66 4.87 13.27
N ASP A 139 8.02 3.71 13.27
CA ASP A 139 8.38 2.56 12.46
C ASP A 139 7.19 2.18 11.56
N VAL A 140 7.38 2.22 10.23
CA VAL A 140 6.34 1.93 9.25
C VAL A 140 6.68 0.65 8.51
N TYR A 141 5.84 -0.36 8.69
CA TYR A 141 5.88 -1.59 7.91
C TYR A 141 5.11 -1.37 6.61
N VAL A 142 5.66 -1.80 5.49
CA VAL A 142 5.04 -1.60 4.16
C VAL A 142 4.91 -2.94 3.46
N CYS A 143 3.75 -3.18 2.87
CA CYS A 143 3.45 -4.31 1.99
C CYS A 143 2.59 -3.84 0.81
N GLY A 144 2.35 -4.70 -0.17
CA GLY A 144 1.40 -4.39 -1.25
C GLY A 144 1.95 -4.52 -2.66
N ILE A 145 1.40 -3.75 -3.61
CA ILE A 145 1.55 -3.86 -5.05
C ILE A 145 1.79 -2.48 -5.69
N ALA A 146 2.67 -2.30 -6.64
CA ALA A 146 3.72 -3.20 -7.08
C ALA A 146 5.07 -2.72 -6.54
N THR A 147 5.95 -3.68 -6.26
CA THR A 147 7.26 -3.43 -5.62
C THR A 147 8.04 -2.31 -6.30
N GLU A 148 8.17 -2.35 -7.63
CA GLU A 148 8.98 -1.43 -8.43
C GLU A 148 8.31 -0.08 -8.70
N TYR A 149 7.05 0.09 -8.30
CA TYR A 149 6.25 1.31 -8.51
C TYR A 149 5.70 1.88 -7.19
N CYS A 150 4.44 1.60 -6.88
CA CYS A 150 3.74 2.21 -5.75
C CYS A 150 4.39 1.90 -4.40
N VAL A 151 4.81 0.65 -4.19
CA VAL A 151 5.47 0.23 -2.94
C VAL A 151 6.79 0.97 -2.76
N ARG A 152 7.67 0.93 -3.77
CA ARG A 152 8.97 1.62 -3.72
C ARG A 152 8.81 3.11 -3.49
N ASN A 153 7.99 3.80 -4.30
CA ASN A 153 7.81 5.25 -4.17
C ASN A 153 7.24 5.64 -2.80
N THR A 154 6.33 4.83 -2.25
CA THR A 154 5.80 5.04 -0.89
C THR A 154 6.88 4.86 0.17
N CYS A 155 7.70 3.80 0.09
CA CYS A 155 8.81 3.57 1.00
C CYS A 155 9.85 4.70 0.97
N GLU A 156 10.22 5.15 -0.23
CA GLU A 156 11.19 6.26 -0.41
C GLU A 156 10.68 7.57 0.21
N ASP A 157 9.41 7.90 0.03
CA ASP A 157 8.84 9.13 0.58
C ASP A 157 8.65 9.05 2.10
N LEU A 158 8.27 7.91 2.64
CA LEU A 158 8.25 7.65 4.09
C LEU A 158 9.66 7.79 4.69
N LEU A 159 10.68 7.24 4.04
CA LEU A 159 12.08 7.36 4.49
C LEU A 159 12.54 8.82 4.47
N LYS A 160 12.26 9.58 3.39
CA LYS A 160 12.57 11.01 3.28
C LYS A 160 11.86 11.85 4.35
N ALA A 161 10.65 11.45 4.76
CA ALA A 161 9.91 12.08 5.85
C ALA A 161 10.47 11.76 7.25
N GLY A 162 11.43 10.82 7.35
CA GLY A 162 12.13 10.51 8.60
C GLY A 162 11.61 9.30 9.35
N PHE A 163 10.67 8.55 8.78
CA PHE A 163 10.22 7.27 9.35
C PHE A 163 11.29 6.19 9.16
N LYS A 164 11.32 5.21 10.07
CA LYS A 164 12.01 3.95 9.83
C LYS A 164 11.10 3.03 9.03
N VAL A 165 11.55 2.64 7.84
CA VAL A 165 10.75 1.87 6.90
C VAL A 165 11.21 0.42 6.87
N HIS A 166 10.24 -0.49 7.04
CA HIS A 166 10.40 -1.93 7.03
C HIS A 166 9.55 -2.52 5.91
N LEU A 167 10.18 -2.95 4.82
CA LEU A 167 9.48 -3.60 3.70
C LEU A 167 9.32 -5.09 3.97
N LEU A 168 8.08 -5.57 4.02
CA LEU A 168 7.74 -6.99 4.20
C LEU A 168 7.86 -7.70 2.85
N LYS A 169 9.04 -8.26 2.55
CA LYS A 169 9.36 -8.83 1.22
C LYS A 169 8.48 -10.00 0.80
N ASP A 170 7.94 -10.75 1.76
CA ASP A 170 7.04 -11.88 1.46
C ASP A 170 5.58 -11.43 1.24
N CYS A 171 5.27 -10.15 1.54
CA CYS A 171 3.96 -9.53 1.45
C CYS A 171 3.84 -8.55 0.27
N ILE A 172 4.66 -8.71 -0.78
CA ILE A 172 4.66 -7.82 -1.95
C ILE A 172 4.49 -8.58 -3.26
N ALA A 173 3.91 -7.88 -4.23
CA ALA A 173 3.75 -8.35 -5.61
C ALA A 173 4.41 -7.37 -6.59
N TYR A 174 4.59 -7.78 -7.84
CA TYR A 174 5.38 -7.03 -8.82
C TYR A 174 4.87 -7.22 -10.25
N VAL A 175 5.13 -6.25 -11.11
CA VAL A 175 4.80 -6.32 -12.55
C VAL A 175 5.85 -7.14 -13.28
N ASP A 176 7.14 -6.90 -13.00
CA ASP A 176 8.29 -7.54 -13.65
C ASP A 176 9.29 -8.04 -12.60
N HIS A 177 9.74 -9.29 -12.78
CA HIS A 177 10.64 -9.93 -11.81
C HIS A 177 12.01 -9.25 -11.69
N ASP A 178 12.60 -8.84 -12.82
CA ASP A 178 13.92 -8.19 -12.80
C ASP A 178 13.82 -6.79 -12.20
N GLY A 179 12.75 -6.05 -12.51
CA GLY A 179 12.41 -4.77 -11.90
C GLY A 179 12.20 -4.89 -10.40
N HIS A 180 11.50 -5.92 -9.95
CA HIS A 180 11.31 -6.23 -8.53
C HIS A 180 12.64 -6.43 -7.79
N LEU A 181 13.52 -7.30 -8.29
CA LEU A 181 14.81 -7.58 -7.66
C LEU A 181 15.68 -6.31 -7.58
N LYS A 182 15.69 -5.52 -8.65
CA LYS A 182 16.40 -4.26 -8.70
C LYS A 182 15.84 -3.26 -7.67
N ALA A 183 14.52 -3.14 -7.57
CA ALA A 183 13.87 -2.25 -6.61
C ALA A 183 14.20 -2.64 -5.16
N LEU A 184 14.21 -3.93 -4.82
CA LEU A 184 14.62 -4.40 -3.50
C LEU A 184 16.07 -4.03 -3.16
N GLU A 185 17.00 -4.21 -4.13
CA GLU A 185 18.40 -3.85 -3.94
C GLU A 185 18.57 -2.34 -3.73
N GLU A 186 17.91 -1.51 -4.54
CA GLU A 186 17.97 -0.05 -4.46
C GLU A 186 17.38 0.46 -3.13
N MET A 187 16.21 -0.03 -2.71
CA MET A 187 15.58 0.32 -1.43
C MET A 187 16.48 -0.06 -0.23
N ALA A 188 17.11 -1.23 -0.26
CA ALA A 188 18.05 -1.65 0.79
C ALA A 188 19.29 -0.74 0.86
N GLN A 189 19.82 -0.29 -0.28
CA GLN A 189 20.95 0.65 -0.35
C GLN A 189 20.57 2.03 0.19
N GLU A 190 19.32 2.45 0.07
CA GLU A 190 18.81 3.71 0.61
C GLU A 190 18.55 3.66 2.12
N GLY A 191 18.54 2.47 2.73
CA GLY A 191 18.40 2.30 4.17
C GLY A 191 17.02 1.79 4.61
N ILE A 192 16.18 1.33 3.67
CA ILE A 192 14.93 0.61 3.97
C ILE A 192 15.29 -0.81 4.43
N SER A 193 14.73 -1.23 5.56
CA SER A 193 14.89 -2.60 6.09
C SER A 193 14.06 -3.57 5.24
N ILE A 194 14.69 -4.60 4.67
CA ILE A 194 13.99 -5.65 3.92
C ILE A 194 13.81 -6.86 4.85
N GLU A 195 12.56 -7.18 5.22
CA GLU A 195 12.20 -8.21 6.19
C GLU A 195 11.50 -9.42 5.58
#